data_1f989b95bc0b68ab2f873f90c0df7e9e
#
_entry.id   1f989b95bc0b68ab2f873f90c0df7e9e
#
_cell.length_a   1.000
_cell.length_b   1.000
_cell.length_c   1.000
_cell.angle_alpha   90.00
_cell.angle_beta   90.00
_cell.angle_gamma   90.00
#
_symmetry.space_group_name_H-M   'P 1'
#
loop_
_entity.id
_entity.type
_entity.pdbx_description
1 polymer ?
#
loop_
_entity_poly.entity_id
_entity_poly.type
_entity_poly.pdbx_seq_one_letter_code
_entity_poly.pdbx_strand_id
1 'polypeptide(L)'
;AFNSLFPMPNVTINCLNTATTFQVPGGSDLATAYQLSGLQLPNGVVSAKVNNKSEALSYRLYNDKQVEFLDITSGSGLRTYTRSLMFVLARAVEQLYPTARLRFAAILSRGVKCELTWPDADNAITEEMVSNLRIRMQQIIDSDLPFESGRCTTDNAIDMFRALGLEGKARLLESTGSLYTDYCRLGDSVNYFYGSLLQRTSQLKIYDLVKWEDGLLLRIPNPDAPTELMPLMEQPKTAEIFREHHRWQDIMGLTTVGDFNRACAEGRATEIINVAEALQAKKIAHIAEMIAHKPDCRIVLISGPSSSGKTTFSK
;
A
#
# COMPACT_ATOMS: atom_id res chain seq x y z
N ALA A 1 14.64 4.14 -32.88
CA ALA A 1 13.45 4.82 -33.41
C ALA A 1 12.92 4.06 -34.61
N PHE A 2 12.16 2.96 -34.36
CA PHE A 2 11.30 2.35 -35.39
C PHE A 2 9.92 3.04 -35.27
N ASN A 3 9.79 4.21 -35.88
CA ASN A 3 8.48 4.78 -36.12
C ASN A 3 7.83 3.97 -37.24
N SER A 4 6.76 3.28 -36.88
CA SER A 4 5.98 2.36 -37.68
C SER A 4 5.54 3.01 -39.01
N LEU A 5 5.92 2.40 -40.13
CA LEU A 5 5.40 2.67 -41.46
C LEU A 5 3.90 2.38 -41.63
N PHE A 6 3.25 1.86 -40.56
CA PHE A 6 1.81 1.58 -40.52
C PHE A 6 1.19 2.19 -39.25
N PRO A 7 0.20 3.09 -39.38
CA PRO A 7 -0.55 3.57 -38.22
C PRO A 7 -1.26 2.36 -37.55
N MET A 8 -1.10 2.27 -36.23
CA MET A 8 -1.85 1.25 -35.50
C MET A 8 -3.36 1.47 -35.69
N PRO A 9 -4.16 0.41 -35.87
CA PRO A 9 -5.60 0.55 -36.01
C PRO A 9 -6.20 1.19 -34.75
N ASN A 10 -7.29 1.93 -34.92
CA ASN A 10 -8.03 2.46 -33.79
C ASN A 10 -8.58 1.33 -32.92
N VAL A 11 -8.61 1.58 -31.62
CA VAL A 11 -9.13 0.70 -30.57
C VAL A 11 -10.44 1.29 -30.06
N THR A 12 -11.44 0.46 -29.90
CA THR A 12 -12.77 0.86 -29.38
C THR A 12 -12.80 0.79 -27.86
N ILE A 13 -13.17 1.89 -27.24
CA ILE A 13 -13.32 1.98 -25.78
C ILE A 13 -14.80 2.10 -25.44
N ASN A 14 -15.29 1.15 -24.65
CA ASN A 14 -16.61 1.23 -24.00
C ASN A 14 -16.43 1.89 -22.62
N CYS A 15 -16.77 3.16 -22.50
CA CYS A 15 -16.67 3.93 -21.27
C CYS A 15 -17.88 3.68 -20.37
N LEU A 16 -17.67 3.03 -19.23
CA LEU A 16 -18.72 2.70 -18.28
C LEU A 16 -19.30 3.93 -17.55
N ASN A 17 -18.48 4.97 -17.36
CA ASN A 17 -18.91 6.19 -16.69
C ASN A 17 -20.04 6.92 -17.44
N THR A 18 -20.00 6.88 -18.77
CA THR A 18 -20.93 7.61 -19.65
C THR A 18 -21.86 6.69 -20.43
N ALA A 19 -21.65 5.38 -20.36
CA ALA A 19 -22.31 4.36 -21.19
C ALA A 19 -22.18 4.66 -22.71
N THR A 20 -21.03 5.23 -23.10
CA THR A 20 -20.72 5.59 -24.51
C THR A 20 -19.51 4.81 -25.01
N THR A 21 -19.44 4.72 -26.33
CA THR A 21 -18.31 4.07 -27.03
C THR A 21 -17.60 5.11 -27.88
N PHE A 22 -16.28 5.14 -27.84
CA PHE A 22 -15.44 6.01 -28.65
C PHE A 22 -14.16 5.29 -29.10
N GLN A 23 -13.43 5.87 -30.04
CA GLN A 23 -12.22 5.30 -30.58
C GLN A 23 -10.98 6.10 -30.16
N VAL A 24 -9.90 5.39 -29.88
CA VAL A 24 -8.57 5.96 -29.63
C VAL A 24 -7.55 5.31 -30.55
N PRO A 25 -6.47 6.00 -30.96
CA PRO A 25 -5.38 5.37 -31.71
C PRO A 25 -4.78 4.20 -30.90
N GLY A 26 -4.51 3.08 -31.56
CA GLY A 26 -3.87 1.93 -30.91
C GLY A 26 -2.53 2.34 -30.28
N GLY A 27 -2.26 1.86 -29.04
CA GLY A 27 -1.09 2.24 -28.27
C GLY A 27 -1.26 3.54 -27.45
N SER A 28 -2.41 4.23 -27.54
CA SER A 28 -2.74 5.33 -26.61
C SER A 28 -2.80 4.83 -25.18
N ASP A 29 -2.47 5.69 -24.23
CA ASP A 29 -2.65 5.38 -22.81
C ASP A 29 -4.06 5.77 -22.31
N LEU A 30 -4.40 5.33 -21.11
CA LEU A 30 -5.70 5.65 -20.49
C LEU A 30 -5.86 7.14 -20.21
N ALA A 31 -4.77 7.90 -19.98
CA ALA A 31 -4.86 9.34 -19.82
C ALA A 31 -5.34 10.03 -21.10
N THR A 32 -4.79 9.63 -22.24
CA THR A 32 -5.25 10.08 -23.57
C THR A 32 -6.70 9.67 -23.82
N ALA A 33 -7.06 8.44 -23.48
CA ALA A 33 -8.46 7.96 -23.61
C ALA A 33 -9.42 8.76 -22.73
N TYR A 34 -9.00 9.12 -21.50
CA TYR A 34 -9.80 9.99 -20.62
C TYR A 34 -10.03 11.36 -21.22
N GLN A 35 -9.01 12.00 -21.79
CA GLN A 35 -9.14 13.30 -22.45
C GLN A 35 -10.09 13.22 -23.66
N LEU A 36 -9.97 12.18 -24.48
CA LEU A 36 -10.81 11.99 -25.68
C LEU A 36 -12.26 11.62 -25.31
N SER A 37 -12.52 11.05 -24.17
CA SER A 37 -13.88 10.73 -23.71
C SER A 37 -14.73 11.96 -23.39
N GLY A 38 -14.11 13.11 -23.16
CA GLY A 38 -14.77 14.33 -22.69
C GLY A 38 -15.32 14.23 -21.25
N LEU A 39 -15.10 13.12 -20.56
CA LEU A 39 -15.49 12.93 -19.18
C LEU A 39 -14.72 13.86 -18.25
N GLN A 40 -15.40 14.47 -17.30
CA GLN A 40 -14.78 15.24 -16.23
C GLN A 40 -15.23 14.69 -14.88
N LEU A 41 -14.32 14.03 -14.17
CA LEU A 41 -14.55 13.60 -12.80
C LEU A 41 -14.32 14.77 -11.85
N PRO A 42 -15.23 15.04 -10.90
CA PRO A 42 -15.18 16.25 -10.04
C PRO A 42 -13.87 16.35 -9.23
N ASN A 43 -13.29 15.23 -8.85
CA ASN A 43 -12.08 15.17 -8.01
C ASN A 43 -10.82 14.81 -8.82
N GLY A 44 -10.89 14.90 -10.16
CA GLY A 44 -9.82 14.49 -11.04
C GLY A 44 -9.67 12.96 -11.17
N VAL A 45 -9.20 12.52 -12.33
CA VAL A 45 -8.97 11.09 -12.58
C VAL A 45 -7.65 10.64 -11.91
N VAL A 46 -7.69 9.51 -11.22
CA VAL A 46 -6.51 8.95 -10.53
C VAL A 46 -6.09 7.59 -11.10
N SER A 47 -7.01 6.82 -11.61
CA SER A 47 -6.77 5.49 -12.23
C SER A 47 -7.97 5.08 -13.06
N ALA A 48 -7.93 3.89 -13.64
CA ALA A 48 -9.10 3.31 -14.28
C ALA A 48 -9.17 1.80 -14.02
N LYS A 49 -10.38 1.22 -14.18
CA LYS A 49 -10.53 -0.22 -14.35
C LYS A 49 -10.62 -0.53 -15.84
N VAL A 50 -9.79 -1.45 -16.29
CA VAL A 50 -9.78 -2.00 -17.64
C VAL A 50 -10.26 -3.44 -17.55
N ASN A 51 -11.40 -3.74 -18.13
CA ASN A 51 -12.05 -5.05 -17.99
C ASN A 51 -12.11 -5.49 -16.51
N ASN A 52 -12.55 -4.59 -15.63
CA ASN A 52 -12.67 -4.75 -14.18
C ASN A 52 -11.33 -4.91 -13.39
N LYS A 53 -10.17 -4.75 -14.02
CA LYS A 53 -8.86 -4.75 -13.36
C LYS A 53 -8.34 -3.33 -13.21
N SER A 54 -7.90 -2.95 -12.01
CA SER A 54 -7.33 -1.62 -11.74
C SER A 54 -5.99 -1.45 -12.45
N GLU A 55 -5.89 -0.37 -13.25
CA GLU A 55 -4.70 -0.02 -14.02
C GLU A 55 -4.33 1.45 -13.81
N ALA A 56 -3.03 1.78 -13.93
CA ALA A 56 -2.58 3.16 -13.92
C ALA A 56 -2.97 3.87 -15.22
N LEU A 57 -3.06 5.19 -15.20
CA LEU A 57 -3.41 5.98 -16.39
C LEU A 57 -2.36 5.87 -17.51
N SER A 58 -1.16 5.39 -17.22
CA SER A 58 -0.12 5.06 -18.21
C SER A 58 -0.32 3.73 -18.95
N TYR A 59 -1.35 2.94 -18.56
CA TYR A 59 -1.67 1.68 -19.23
C TYR A 59 -1.99 1.88 -20.71
N ARG A 60 -1.37 1.09 -21.60
CA ARG A 60 -1.50 1.19 -23.05
C ARG A 60 -2.62 0.31 -23.60
N LEU A 61 -3.39 0.87 -24.52
CA LEU A 61 -4.56 0.26 -25.17
C LEU A 61 -4.19 -0.24 -26.56
N TYR A 62 -4.15 -1.57 -26.73
CA TYR A 62 -3.83 -2.23 -28.00
C TYR A 62 -5.00 -3.00 -28.63
N ASN A 63 -6.10 -3.13 -27.91
CA ASN A 63 -7.33 -3.79 -28.35
C ASN A 63 -8.53 -3.21 -27.63
N ASP A 64 -9.74 -3.53 -28.10
CA ASP A 64 -10.99 -3.06 -27.53
C ASP A 64 -11.12 -3.39 -26.07
N LYS A 65 -11.54 -2.41 -25.28
CA LYS A 65 -11.62 -2.49 -23.81
C LYS A 65 -12.88 -1.84 -23.26
N GLN A 66 -13.34 -2.40 -22.16
CA GLN A 66 -14.27 -1.76 -21.26
C GLN A 66 -13.48 -0.99 -20.20
N VAL A 67 -13.76 0.31 -20.04
CA VAL A 67 -13.01 1.19 -19.14
C VAL A 67 -13.96 1.94 -18.22
N GLU A 68 -13.65 1.94 -16.92
CA GLU A 68 -14.26 2.78 -15.90
C GLU A 68 -13.18 3.68 -15.29
N PHE A 69 -13.25 5.00 -15.54
CA PHE A 69 -12.33 5.97 -14.93
C PHE A 69 -12.71 6.24 -13.47
N LEU A 70 -11.71 6.37 -12.62
CA LEU A 70 -11.87 6.44 -11.17
C LEU A 70 -11.21 7.70 -10.61
N ASP A 71 -11.89 8.33 -9.67
CA ASP A 71 -11.34 9.34 -8.77
C ASP A 71 -11.15 8.79 -7.34
N ILE A 72 -10.80 9.65 -6.39
CA ILE A 72 -10.54 9.26 -4.99
C ILE A 72 -11.80 8.87 -4.20
N THR A 73 -13.00 9.09 -4.72
CA THR A 73 -14.24 8.64 -4.06
C THR A 73 -14.44 7.13 -4.20
N SER A 74 -13.82 6.52 -5.20
CA SER A 74 -13.81 5.07 -5.35
C SER A 74 -12.74 4.41 -4.49
N GLY A 75 -13.04 3.24 -3.91
CA GLY A 75 -12.08 2.51 -3.09
C GLY A 75 -10.78 2.14 -3.85
N SER A 76 -10.85 1.88 -5.16
CA SER A 76 -9.66 1.61 -5.99
C SER A 76 -8.86 2.88 -6.27
N GLY A 77 -9.52 4.00 -6.54
CA GLY A 77 -8.89 5.30 -6.73
C GLY A 77 -8.20 5.78 -5.45
N LEU A 78 -8.86 5.66 -4.30
CA LEU A 78 -8.26 6.01 -3.00
C LEU A 78 -7.02 5.16 -2.70
N ARG A 79 -7.03 3.86 -3.03
CA ARG A 79 -5.83 3.00 -2.88
C ARG A 79 -4.69 3.45 -3.79
N THR A 80 -4.97 3.88 -5.02
CA THR A 80 -3.97 4.44 -5.93
C THR A 80 -3.35 5.71 -5.36
N TYR A 81 -4.19 6.62 -4.86
CA TYR A 81 -3.77 7.85 -4.21
C TYR A 81 -2.90 7.57 -2.97
N THR A 82 -3.36 6.69 -2.09
CA THR A 82 -2.64 6.31 -0.86
C THR A 82 -1.28 5.69 -1.16
N ARG A 83 -1.18 4.77 -2.13
CA ARG A 83 0.12 4.19 -2.54
C ARG A 83 1.09 5.23 -3.06
N SER A 84 0.59 6.20 -3.81
CA SER A 84 1.42 7.30 -4.32
C SER A 84 1.93 8.19 -3.18
N LEU A 85 1.10 8.49 -2.18
CA LEU A 85 1.53 9.18 -0.96
C LEU A 85 2.58 8.37 -0.18
N MET A 86 2.38 7.06 -0.06
CA MET A 86 3.36 6.17 0.60
C MET A 86 4.72 6.22 -0.12
N PHE A 87 4.73 6.30 -1.46
CA PHE A 87 5.98 6.42 -2.19
C PHE A 87 6.66 7.78 -1.99
N VAL A 88 5.89 8.88 -1.96
CA VAL A 88 6.41 10.21 -1.62
C VAL A 88 7.01 10.24 -0.22
N LEU A 89 6.34 9.65 0.77
CA LEU A 89 6.88 9.51 2.13
C LEU A 89 8.15 8.66 2.16
N ALA A 90 8.18 7.53 1.45
CA ALA A 90 9.37 6.68 1.37
C ALA A 90 10.57 7.45 0.80
N ARG A 91 10.37 8.23 -0.30
CA ARG A 91 11.42 9.09 -0.86
C ARG A 91 11.85 10.18 0.11
N ALA A 92 10.93 10.81 0.83
CA ALA A 92 11.27 11.83 1.83
C ALA A 92 12.13 11.25 2.97
N VAL A 93 11.78 10.05 3.45
CA VAL A 93 12.58 9.35 4.47
C VAL A 93 13.96 8.98 3.94
N GLU A 94 14.05 8.41 2.74
CA GLU A 94 15.33 8.06 2.10
C GLU A 94 16.26 9.26 1.98
N GLN A 95 15.73 10.45 1.67
CA GLN A 95 16.51 11.67 1.50
C GLN A 95 16.94 12.33 2.81
N LEU A 96 16.08 12.32 3.84
CA LEU A 96 16.36 12.96 5.13
C LEU A 96 17.01 12.03 6.15
N TYR A 97 16.66 10.75 6.07
CA TYR A 97 17.07 9.72 7.04
C TYR A 97 17.51 8.44 6.33
N PRO A 98 18.61 8.45 5.57
CA PRO A 98 19.00 7.34 4.68
C PRO A 98 19.30 6.02 5.41
N THR A 99 19.59 6.07 6.70
CA THR A 99 19.82 4.87 7.53
C THR A 99 18.53 4.35 8.20
N ALA A 100 17.45 5.14 8.16
CA ALA A 100 16.17 4.73 8.73
C ALA A 100 15.46 3.70 7.83
N ARG A 101 14.76 2.79 8.47
CA ARG A 101 13.88 1.82 7.81
C ARG A 101 12.43 2.23 8.01
N LEU A 102 11.74 2.50 6.90
CA LEU A 102 10.32 2.82 6.89
C LEU A 102 9.51 1.54 6.67
N ARG A 103 8.56 1.27 7.55
CA ARG A 103 7.55 0.21 7.42
C ARG A 103 6.15 0.80 7.44
N PHE A 104 5.33 0.44 6.48
CA PHE A 104 3.89 0.71 6.49
C PHE A 104 3.20 -0.43 7.25
N ALA A 105 2.83 -0.18 8.50
CA ALA A 105 2.49 -1.22 9.45
C ALA A 105 1.02 -1.65 9.38
N ALA A 106 0.10 -0.70 9.37
CA ALA A 106 -1.34 -0.99 9.43
C ALA A 106 -2.19 0.18 8.92
N ILE A 107 -3.45 -0.12 8.57
CA ILE A 107 -4.48 0.91 8.40
C ILE A 107 -5.12 1.15 9.76
N LEU A 108 -4.83 2.29 10.36
CA LEU A 108 -5.38 2.72 11.66
C LEU A 108 -5.93 4.14 11.53
N SER A 109 -6.92 4.47 12.33
CA SER A 109 -7.55 5.80 12.32
C SER A 109 -7.91 6.28 10.91
N ARG A 110 -8.28 5.33 10.02
CA ARG A 110 -8.55 5.59 8.60
C ARG A 110 -7.37 6.26 7.85
N GLY A 111 -6.15 6.03 8.31
CA GLY A 111 -4.88 6.45 7.71
C GLY A 111 -3.91 5.27 7.63
N VAL A 112 -2.67 5.54 7.29
CA VAL A 112 -1.60 4.52 7.23
C VAL A 112 -0.64 4.75 8.40
N LYS A 113 -0.62 3.83 9.39
CA LYS A 113 0.40 3.82 10.43
C LYS A 113 1.73 3.43 9.82
N CYS A 114 2.74 4.27 10.04
CA CYS A 114 4.10 4.06 9.57
C CYS A 114 5.05 3.98 10.77
N GLU A 115 6.02 3.10 10.69
CA GLU A 115 7.07 2.92 11.68
C GLU A 115 8.41 3.28 11.06
N LEU A 116 9.19 4.07 11.78
CA LEU A 116 10.58 4.37 11.47
C LEU A 116 11.46 3.71 12.51
N THR A 117 12.45 2.93 12.06
CA THR A 117 13.43 2.28 12.92
C THR A 117 14.84 2.51 12.39
N TRP A 118 15.82 2.50 13.29
CA TRP A 118 17.22 2.60 12.94
C TRP A 118 17.97 1.34 13.40
N PRO A 119 18.82 0.74 12.56
CA PRO A 119 19.51 -0.51 12.93
C PRO A 119 20.36 -0.41 14.19
N ASP A 120 20.98 0.75 14.40
CA ASP A 120 22.01 0.95 15.43
C ASP A 120 21.60 1.93 16.54
N ALA A 121 20.34 2.38 16.56
CA ALA A 121 19.88 3.37 17.53
C ALA A 121 18.38 3.23 17.80
N ASP A 122 18.00 3.38 19.06
CA ASP A 122 16.60 3.49 19.49
C ASP A 122 16.20 4.98 19.46
N ASN A 123 16.03 5.51 18.28
CA ASN A 123 15.66 6.91 18.07
C ASN A 123 14.15 7.08 18.17
N ALA A 124 13.69 7.79 19.18
CA ALA A 124 12.31 8.20 19.27
C ALA A 124 11.94 9.22 18.17
N ILE A 125 10.78 9.06 17.57
CA ILE A 125 10.25 10.01 16.58
C ILE A 125 9.88 11.30 17.29
N THR A 126 10.44 12.43 16.83
CA THR A 126 10.17 13.76 17.36
C THR A 126 9.20 14.54 16.45
N GLU A 127 8.54 15.55 17.02
CA GLU A 127 7.69 16.48 16.23
C GLU A 127 8.49 17.22 15.15
N GLU A 128 9.76 17.51 15.43
CA GLU A 128 10.67 18.15 14.46
C GLU A 128 10.90 17.23 13.24
N MET A 129 11.15 15.93 13.47
CA MET A 129 11.29 14.96 12.39
C MET A 129 10.04 14.87 11.53
N VAL A 130 8.86 14.86 12.16
CA VAL A 130 7.57 14.84 11.45
C VAL A 130 7.40 16.11 10.61
N SER A 131 7.73 17.27 11.16
CA SER A 131 7.68 18.55 10.45
C SER A 131 8.63 18.57 9.24
N ASN A 132 9.86 18.10 9.41
CA ASN A 132 10.85 18.00 8.33
C ASN A 132 10.39 17.04 7.22
N LEU A 133 9.84 15.89 7.57
CA LEU A 133 9.28 14.95 6.60
C LEU A 133 8.10 15.58 5.84
N ARG A 134 7.20 16.27 6.52
CA ARG A 134 6.05 16.95 5.89
C ARG A 134 6.50 18.02 4.89
N ILE A 135 7.46 18.86 5.28
CA ILE A 135 8.05 19.86 4.40
C ILE A 135 8.69 19.20 3.17
N ARG A 136 9.43 18.10 3.38
CA ARG A 136 10.09 17.39 2.28
C ARG A 136 9.10 16.72 1.35
N MET A 137 8.05 16.10 1.87
CA MET A 137 6.95 15.56 1.06
C MET A 137 6.32 16.66 0.19
N GLN A 138 6.03 17.83 0.76
CA GLN A 138 5.47 18.96 0.00
C GLN A 138 6.41 19.42 -1.12
N GLN A 139 7.71 19.52 -0.87
CA GLN A 139 8.70 19.85 -1.90
C GLN A 139 8.73 18.83 -3.04
N ILE A 140 8.63 17.53 -2.73
CA ILE A 140 8.56 16.46 -3.74
C ILE A 140 7.28 16.60 -4.56
N ILE A 141 6.16 16.90 -3.91
CA ILE A 141 4.85 17.08 -4.57
C ILE A 141 4.88 18.29 -5.49
N ASP A 142 5.41 19.42 -5.03
CA ASP A 142 5.50 20.67 -5.77
C ASP A 142 6.47 20.57 -6.97
N SER A 143 7.44 19.64 -6.90
CA SER A 143 8.35 19.37 -8.02
C SER A 143 7.68 18.67 -9.21
N ASP A 144 6.42 18.29 -9.08
CA ASP A 144 5.61 17.64 -10.12
C ASP A 144 6.32 16.49 -10.83
N LEU A 145 6.90 15.57 -10.06
CA LEU A 145 7.63 14.42 -10.61
C LEU A 145 6.66 13.35 -11.15
N PRO A 146 7.00 12.69 -12.26
CA PRO A 146 6.24 11.55 -12.74
C PRO A 146 6.48 10.32 -11.85
N PHE A 147 5.43 9.53 -11.64
CA PHE A 147 5.55 8.15 -11.19
C PHE A 147 5.78 7.26 -12.41
N GLU A 148 6.99 6.77 -12.57
CA GLU A 148 7.38 5.97 -13.71
C GLU A 148 7.31 4.47 -13.38
N SER A 149 6.92 3.66 -14.35
CA SER A 149 6.97 2.21 -14.26
C SER A 149 8.13 1.69 -15.08
N GLY A 150 8.91 0.78 -14.53
CA GLY A 150 9.97 0.06 -15.22
C GLY A 150 9.77 -1.45 -15.14
N ARG A 151 10.45 -2.19 -16.00
CA ARG A 151 10.48 -3.65 -15.98
C ARG A 151 11.90 -4.13 -16.22
N CYS A 152 12.35 -5.07 -15.43
CA CYS A 152 13.63 -5.74 -15.63
C CYS A 152 13.48 -7.25 -15.36
N THR A 153 14.54 -8.02 -15.56
CA THR A 153 14.57 -9.41 -15.11
C THR A 153 14.47 -9.45 -13.58
N THR A 154 13.86 -10.50 -13.03
CA THR A 154 13.70 -10.62 -11.58
C THR A 154 15.04 -10.64 -10.86
N ASP A 155 16.07 -11.27 -11.42
CA ASP A 155 17.43 -11.27 -10.85
C ASP A 155 17.98 -9.83 -10.73
N ASN A 156 17.85 -9.03 -11.78
CA ASN A 156 18.27 -7.62 -11.73
C ASN A 156 17.46 -6.81 -10.71
N ALA A 157 16.17 -7.09 -10.56
CA ALA A 157 15.33 -6.44 -9.55
C ALA A 157 15.76 -6.82 -8.11
N ILE A 158 16.10 -8.08 -7.88
CA ILE A 158 16.62 -8.57 -6.59
C ILE A 158 17.92 -7.83 -6.24
N ASP A 159 18.87 -7.78 -7.16
CA ASP A 159 20.15 -7.09 -6.96
C ASP A 159 19.95 -5.59 -6.69
N MET A 160 19.07 -4.94 -7.47
CA MET A 160 18.72 -3.53 -7.29
C MET A 160 18.11 -3.26 -5.91
N PHE A 161 17.16 -4.07 -5.47
CA PHE A 161 16.52 -3.87 -4.15
C PHE A 161 17.47 -4.17 -2.99
N ARG A 162 18.40 -5.13 -3.13
CA ARG A 162 19.46 -5.36 -2.16
C ARG A 162 20.42 -4.18 -2.04
N ALA A 163 20.84 -3.64 -3.17
CA ALA A 163 21.70 -2.45 -3.21
C ALA A 163 21.06 -1.23 -2.52
N LEU A 164 19.72 -1.15 -2.53
CA LEU A 164 18.92 -0.11 -1.88
C LEU A 164 18.54 -0.45 -0.42
N GLY A 165 19.02 -1.57 0.14
CA GLY A 165 18.68 -2.02 1.49
C GLY A 165 17.25 -2.53 1.65
N LEU A 166 16.51 -2.74 0.55
CA LEU A 166 15.13 -3.24 0.53
C LEU A 166 15.07 -4.78 0.56
N GLU A 167 15.77 -5.37 1.52
CA GLU A 167 16.01 -6.82 1.64
C GLU A 167 14.70 -7.64 1.70
N GLY A 168 13.65 -7.14 2.38
CA GLY A 168 12.36 -7.82 2.43
C GLY A 168 11.70 -7.95 1.05
N LYS A 169 11.92 -6.98 0.16
CA LYS A 169 11.42 -7.03 -1.23
C LYS A 169 12.25 -7.96 -2.09
N ALA A 170 13.58 -7.95 -1.94
CA ALA A 170 14.44 -8.90 -2.61
C ALA A 170 14.04 -10.35 -2.29
N ARG A 171 13.86 -10.67 -1.00
CA ARG A 171 13.40 -11.99 -0.54
C ARG A 171 12.02 -12.37 -1.05
N LEU A 172 11.10 -11.40 -1.16
CA LEU A 172 9.80 -11.64 -1.76
C LEU A 172 9.94 -12.09 -3.22
N LEU A 173 10.75 -11.37 -4.01
CA LEU A 173 10.96 -11.68 -5.43
C LEU A 173 11.63 -13.02 -5.65
N GLU A 174 12.59 -13.41 -4.81
CA GLU A 174 13.22 -14.74 -4.84
C GLU A 174 12.20 -15.89 -4.75
N SER A 175 11.08 -15.66 -4.07
CA SER A 175 10.03 -16.66 -3.85
C SER A 175 8.94 -16.68 -4.91
N THR A 176 8.90 -15.72 -5.84
CA THR A 176 7.79 -15.60 -6.80
C THR A 176 7.94 -16.43 -8.06
N GLY A 177 9.16 -16.83 -8.43
CA GLY A 177 9.45 -17.59 -9.65
C GLY A 177 9.14 -16.87 -10.96
N SER A 178 8.94 -15.56 -10.92
CA SER A 178 8.68 -14.72 -12.11
C SER A 178 9.97 -14.42 -12.87
N LEU A 179 9.95 -14.44 -14.21
CA LEU A 179 11.09 -14.08 -15.03
C LEU A 179 11.34 -12.56 -15.06
N TYR A 180 10.28 -11.76 -14.94
CA TYR A 180 10.32 -10.30 -14.99
C TYR A 180 9.60 -9.72 -13.80
N THR A 181 10.12 -8.58 -13.32
CA THR A 181 9.55 -7.80 -12.22
C THR A 181 9.29 -6.38 -12.69
N ASP A 182 8.08 -5.90 -12.43
CA ASP A 182 7.73 -4.49 -12.58
C ASP A 182 8.14 -3.73 -11.32
N TYR A 183 8.73 -2.56 -11.48
CA TYR A 183 9.10 -1.66 -10.39
C TYR A 183 8.62 -0.24 -10.68
N CYS A 184 8.60 0.59 -9.67
CA CYS A 184 8.22 2.00 -9.77
C CYS A 184 9.39 2.90 -9.44
N ARG A 185 9.49 4.02 -10.16
CA ARG A 185 10.51 5.05 -9.95
C ARG A 185 9.85 6.40 -9.66
N LEU A 186 10.44 7.12 -8.72
CA LEU A 186 10.09 8.51 -8.42
C LEU A 186 11.39 9.31 -8.29
N GLY A 187 11.79 10.00 -9.35
CA GLY A 187 13.13 10.57 -9.45
C GLY A 187 14.20 9.47 -9.31
N ASP A 188 15.10 9.61 -8.33
CA ASP A 188 16.17 8.63 -8.07
C ASP A 188 15.72 7.46 -7.18
N SER A 189 14.59 7.58 -6.51
CA SER A 189 14.06 6.53 -5.64
C SER A 189 13.38 5.44 -6.47
N VAL A 190 13.65 4.19 -6.12
CA VAL A 190 13.05 3.00 -6.74
C VAL A 190 12.32 2.19 -5.69
N ASN A 191 11.14 1.68 -6.03
CA ASN A 191 10.35 0.90 -5.11
C ASN A 191 9.48 -0.13 -5.85
N TYR A 192 8.87 -1.03 -5.10
CA TYR A 192 7.91 -2.01 -5.59
C TYR A 192 6.59 -1.83 -4.84
N PHE A 193 5.52 -1.51 -5.58
CA PHE A 193 4.17 -1.42 -5.06
C PHE A 193 3.24 -2.34 -5.84
N TYR A 194 2.43 -3.10 -5.13
CA TYR A 194 1.40 -3.92 -5.76
C TYR A 194 0.17 -3.07 -6.08
N GLY A 195 0.05 -2.70 -7.35
CA GLY A 195 -1.07 -1.91 -7.89
C GLY A 195 -0.65 -0.57 -8.51
N SER A 196 -1.62 0.15 -9.03
CA SER A 196 -1.42 1.41 -9.75
C SER A 196 -0.95 2.56 -8.85
N LEU A 197 -0.17 3.47 -9.42
CA LEU A 197 0.19 4.78 -8.86
C LEU A 197 -0.44 5.89 -9.71
N LEU A 198 -0.48 7.11 -9.18
CA LEU A 198 -0.84 8.31 -9.92
C LEU A 198 0.16 8.56 -11.06
N GLN A 199 -0.16 9.49 -11.96
CA GLN A 199 0.77 9.88 -13.01
C GLN A 199 1.87 10.80 -12.50
N ARG A 200 1.51 11.77 -11.64
CA ARG A 200 2.42 12.81 -11.16
C ARG A 200 2.17 13.15 -9.70
N THR A 201 3.22 13.58 -9.01
CA THR A 201 3.14 13.94 -7.59
C THR A 201 2.23 15.14 -7.34
N SER A 202 2.12 16.08 -8.27
CA SER A 202 1.24 17.25 -8.16
C SER A 202 -0.26 16.93 -8.02
N GLN A 203 -0.67 15.69 -8.31
CA GLN A 203 -2.05 15.23 -8.08
C GLN A 203 -2.37 14.99 -6.59
N LEU A 204 -1.35 14.92 -5.73
CA LEU A 204 -1.48 14.69 -4.28
C LEU A 204 -1.77 16.01 -3.56
N LYS A 205 -3.04 16.39 -3.45
CA LYS A 205 -3.48 17.67 -2.89
C LYS A 205 -3.85 17.60 -1.41
N ILE A 206 -4.45 16.50 -0.97
CA ILE A 206 -5.05 16.35 0.35
C ILE A 206 -4.34 15.22 1.09
N TYR A 207 -3.50 15.57 2.04
CA TYR A 207 -2.79 14.65 2.93
C TYR A 207 -2.27 15.40 4.13
N ASP A 208 -1.87 14.67 5.16
CA ASP A 208 -1.09 15.17 6.27
C ASP A 208 -0.21 14.05 6.83
N LEU A 209 0.82 14.40 7.58
CA LEU A 209 1.66 13.48 8.31
C LEU A 209 1.74 13.98 9.76
N VAL A 210 1.34 13.15 10.69
CA VAL A 210 1.35 13.48 12.13
C VAL A 210 2.11 12.43 12.92
N LYS A 211 2.66 12.84 14.05
CA LYS A 211 3.17 11.89 15.04
C LYS A 211 1.98 11.11 15.60
N TRP A 212 2.13 9.81 15.72
CA TRP A 212 1.08 8.92 16.21
C TRP A 212 1.69 7.80 17.06
N GLU A 213 1.43 7.85 18.35
CA GLU A 213 2.05 6.93 19.31
C GLU A 213 3.59 6.93 19.20
N ASP A 214 4.17 5.76 18.92
CA ASP A 214 5.60 5.51 18.70
C ASP A 214 6.05 5.68 17.23
N GLY A 215 5.12 6.05 16.34
CA GLY A 215 5.35 6.13 14.91
C GLY A 215 4.78 7.38 14.26
N LEU A 216 4.40 7.23 13.00
CA LEU A 216 3.77 8.25 12.17
C LEU A 216 2.42 7.77 11.69
N LEU A 217 1.48 8.69 11.48
CA LEU A 217 0.24 8.43 10.77
C LEU A 217 0.22 9.29 9.50
N LEU A 218 0.24 8.63 8.35
CA LEU A 218 -0.02 9.25 7.06
C LEU A 218 -1.53 9.34 6.87
N ARG A 219 -2.04 10.57 6.93
CA ARG A 219 -3.46 10.87 6.78
C ARG A 219 -3.82 10.99 5.31
N ILE A 220 -4.98 10.48 4.94
CA ILE A 220 -5.45 10.38 3.56
C ILE A 220 -6.78 11.12 3.38
N PRO A 221 -7.18 11.45 2.13
CA PRO A 221 -8.45 12.08 1.85
C PRO A 221 -9.64 11.24 2.32
N ASN A 222 -10.71 11.92 2.68
CA ASN A 222 -12.00 11.29 2.95
C ASN A 222 -12.75 11.07 1.62
N PRO A 223 -13.06 9.82 1.21
CA PRO A 223 -13.78 9.58 -0.04
C PRO A 223 -15.20 10.16 -0.04
N ASP A 224 -15.81 10.34 1.13
CA ASP A 224 -17.14 10.93 1.27
C ASP A 224 -17.10 12.48 1.27
N ALA A 225 -15.94 13.08 1.55
CA ALA A 225 -15.67 14.51 1.50
C ALA A 225 -14.25 14.76 0.92
N PRO A 226 -14.06 14.65 -0.39
CA PRO A 226 -12.73 14.55 -1.02
C PRO A 226 -11.78 15.74 -0.83
N THR A 227 -12.28 16.88 -0.37
CA THR A 227 -11.49 18.06 -0.04
C THR A 227 -11.00 18.08 1.41
N GLU A 228 -11.38 17.08 2.20
CA GLU A 228 -11.07 16.96 3.61
C GLU A 228 -10.26 15.70 3.88
N LEU A 229 -9.55 15.70 5.01
CA LEU A 229 -8.88 14.50 5.51
C LEU A 229 -9.86 13.60 6.25
N MET A 230 -9.59 12.30 6.22
CA MET A 230 -10.27 11.37 7.12
C MET A 230 -10.20 11.87 8.57
N PRO A 231 -11.31 11.87 9.31
CA PRO A 231 -11.30 12.23 10.73
C PRO A 231 -10.41 11.27 11.53
N LEU A 232 -9.63 11.82 12.46
CA LEU A 232 -8.83 11.00 13.37
C LEU A 232 -9.78 10.23 14.30
N MET A 233 -9.49 8.95 14.46
CA MET A 233 -10.22 8.06 15.36
C MET A 233 -9.22 7.40 16.31
N GLU A 234 -9.36 7.65 17.60
CA GLU A 234 -8.59 6.91 18.59
C GLU A 234 -9.05 5.45 18.63
N GLN A 235 -8.13 4.54 18.41
CA GLN A 235 -8.36 3.09 18.38
C GLN A 235 -7.31 2.37 19.24
N PRO A 236 -7.17 2.69 20.54
CA PRO A 236 -6.07 2.19 21.36
C PRO A 236 -6.05 0.66 21.47
N LYS A 237 -7.24 0.03 21.59
CA LYS A 237 -7.34 -1.44 21.63
C LYS A 237 -6.90 -2.10 20.33
N THR A 238 -7.28 -1.52 19.19
CA THR A 238 -6.86 -2.02 17.87
C THR A 238 -5.36 -1.86 17.69
N ALA A 239 -4.79 -0.72 18.08
CA ALA A 239 -3.36 -0.47 18.03
C ALA A 239 -2.57 -1.45 18.93
N GLU A 240 -3.07 -1.79 20.11
CA GLU A 240 -2.47 -2.78 21.01
C GLU A 240 -2.45 -4.18 20.36
N ILE A 241 -3.55 -4.60 19.73
CA ILE A 241 -3.62 -5.88 19.02
C ILE A 241 -2.59 -5.93 17.87
N PHE A 242 -2.45 -4.85 17.08
CA PHE A 242 -1.42 -4.80 16.03
C PHE A 242 -0.01 -4.89 16.60
N ARG A 243 0.29 -4.18 17.71
CA ARG A 243 1.60 -4.29 18.39
C ARG A 243 1.87 -5.71 18.90
N GLU A 244 0.87 -6.37 19.47
CA GLU A 244 0.99 -7.76 19.92
C GLU A 244 1.24 -8.70 18.74
N HIS A 245 0.52 -8.53 17.64
CA HIS A 245 0.69 -9.34 16.44
C HIS A 245 2.09 -9.15 15.82
N HIS A 246 2.61 -7.93 15.79
CA HIS A 246 3.97 -7.67 15.33
C HIS A 246 5.02 -8.37 16.22
N ARG A 247 4.85 -8.33 17.55
CA ARG A 247 5.74 -9.08 18.45
C ARG A 247 5.73 -10.59 18.18
N TRP A 248 4.57 -11.15 17.84
CA TRP A 248 4.47 -12.57 17.47
C TRP A 248 5.21 -12.85 16.16
N GLN A 249 5.08 -11.96 15.17
CA GLN A 249 5.85 -12.06 13.94
C GLN A 249 7.36 -11.99 14.18
N ASP A 250 7.80 -11.09 15.04
CA ASP A 250 9.22 -10.96 15.43
C ASP A 250 9.74 -12.22 16.12
N ILE A 251 8.96 -12.80 17.07
CA ILE A 251 9.30 -14.07 17.74
C ILE A 251 9.46 -15.20 16.73
N MET A 252 8.61 -15.27 15.71
CA MET A 252 8.66 -16.29 14.66
C MET A 252 9.69 -15.99 13.57
N GLY A 253 10.31 -14.80 13.56
CA GLY A 253 11.21 -14.36 12.49
C GLY A 253 10.51 -14.13 11.15
N LEU A 254 9.22 -13.78 11.17
CA LEU A 254 8.35 -13.63 10.00
C LEU A 254 7.87 -12.18 9.84
N THR A 255 8.80 -11.26 9.65
CA THR A 255 8.46 -9.83 9.57
C THR A 255 7.95 -9.40 8.20
N THR A 256 8.25 -10.18 7.16
CA THR A 256 7.82 -9.92 5.78
C THR A 256 7.24 -11.17 5.12
N VAL A 257 6.47 -10.98 4.04
CA VAL A 257 5.97 -12.10 3.23
C VAL A 257 7.13 -12.92 2.63
N GLY A 258 8.24 -12.25 2.27
CA GLY A 258 9.45 -12.93 1.79
C GLY A 258 10.05 -13.86 2.84
N ASP A 259 10.07 -13.45 4.12
CA ASP A 259 10.53 -14.32 5.23
C ASP A 259 9.63 -15.54 5.39
N PHE A 260 8.31 -15.34 5.33
CA PHE A 260 7.33 -16.42 5.41
C PHE A 260 7.50 -17.43 4.26
N ASN A 261 7.59 -16.94 3.02
CA ASN A 261 7.77 -17.79 1.85
C ASN A 261 9.06 -18.62 1.93
N ARG A 262 10.15 -17.98 2.35
CA ARG A 262 11.43 -18.67 2.56
C ARG A 262 11.32 -19.74 3.64
N ALA A 263 10.73 -19.42 4.78
CA ALA A 263 10.55 -20.40 5.86
C ALA A 263 9.69 -21.60 5.41
N CYS A 264 8.67 -21.38 4.58
CA CYS A 264 7.89 -22.46 3.97
C CYS A 264 8.74 -23.31 3.02
N ALA A 265 9.55 -22.68 2.17
CA ALA A 265 10.46 -23.39 1.25
C ALA A 265 11.53 -24.21 1.98
N GLU A 266 11.98 -23.75 3.16
CA GLU A 266 12.91 -24.45 4.06
C GLU A 266 12.23 -25.58 4.88
N GLY A 267 10.93 -25.83 4.71
CA GLY A 267 10.19 -26.88 5.42
C GLY A 267 9.78 -26.53 6.85
N ARG A 268 9.88 -25.28 7.27
CA ARG A 268 9.58 -24.80 8.65
C ARG A 268 8.09 -24.49 8.89
N ALA A 269 7.21 -24.78 7.96
CA ALA A 269 5.78 -24.47 8.07
C ALA A 269 5.14 -25.08 9.33
N THR A 270 5.45 -26.34 9.66
CA THR A 270 4.90 -27.01 10.86
C THR A 270 5.38 -26.35 12.16
N GLU A 271 6.66 -25.96 12.24
CA GLU A 271 7.20 -25.23 13.38
C GLU A 271 6.45 -23.89 13.59
N ILE A 272 6.27 -23.15 12.51
CA ILE A 272 5.56 -21.84 12.53
C ILE A 272 4.11 -22.01 13.01
N ILE A 273 3.39 -23.02 12.49
CA ILE A 273 2.03 -23.34 12.90
C ILE A 273 1.99 -23.65 14.40
N ASN A 274 2.85 -24.53 14.88
CA ASN A 274 2.87 -24.92 16.29
C ASN A 274 3.14 -23.72 17.22
N VAL A 275 4.09 -22.85 16.86
CA VAL A 275 4.38 -21.63 17.64
C VAL A 275 3.19 -20.66 17.63
N ALA A 276 2.58 -20.43 16.45
CA ALA A 276 1.41 -19.56 16.32
C ALA A 276 0.22 -20.07 17.14
N GLU A 277 -0.06 -21.36 17.11
CA GLU A 277 -1.13 -22.00 17.90
C GLU A 277 -0.86 -21.92 19.40
N ALA A 278 0.38 -22.13 19.84
CA ALA A 278 0.78 -21.98 21.22
C ALA A 278 0.61 -20.53 21.75
N LEU A 279 1.01 -19.54 20.95
CA LEU A 279 0.81 -18.13 21.30
C LEU A 279 -0.68 -17.79 21.39
N GLN A 280 -1.51 -18.28 20.47
CA GLN A 280 -2.95 -18.12 20.49
C GLN A 280 -3.58 -18.77 21.73
N ALA A 281 -3.23 -20.00 22.04
CA ALA A 281 -3.73 -20.73 23.22
C ALA A 281 -3.36 -20.00 24.53
N LYS A 282 -2.12 -19.51 24.63
CA LYS A 282 -1.67 -18.67 25.75
C LYS A 282 -2.51 -17.40 25.90
N LYS A 283 -2.85 -16.75 24.77
CA LYS A 283 -3.68 -15.53 24.81
C LYS A 283 -5.11 -15.83 25.24
N ILE A 284 -5.68 -16.91 24.76
CA ILE A 284 -7.04 -17.35 25.16
C ILE A 284 -7.08 -17.65 26.67
N ALA A 285 -6.09 -18.39 27.19
CA ALA A 285 -5.99 -18.68 28.63
C ALA A 285 -5.88 -17.40 29.47
N HIS A 286 -5.05 -16.45 29.02
CA HIS A 286 -4.94 -15.15 29.71
C HIS A 286 -6.26 -14.38 29.71
N ILE A 287 -7.01 -14.36 28.62
CA ILE A 287 -8.34 -13.72 28.56
C ILE A 287 -9.32 -14.42 29.53
N ALA A 288 -9.30 -15.75 29.57
CA ALA A 288 -10.12 -16.52 30.50
C ALA A 288 -9.79 -16.18 31.97
N GLU A 289 -8.51 -16.06 32.33
CA GLU A 289 -8.06 -15.60 33.66
C GLU A 289 -8.56 -14.18 33.96
N MET A 290 -8.45 -13.26 33.02
CA MET A 290 -8.95 -11.89 33.17
C MET A 290 -10.46 -11.86 33.43
N ILE A 291 -11.25 -12.73 32.80
CA ILE A 291 -12.69 -12.87 33.00
C ILE A 291 -12.95 -13.44 34.38
N ALA A 292 -12.27 -14.50 34.80
CA ALA A 292 -12.44 -15.15 36.11
C ALA A 292 -12.13 -14.23 37.29
N HIS A 293 -11.21 -13.28 37.13
CA HIS A 293 -10.85 -12.30 38.13
C HIS A 293 -11.82 -11.09 38.23
N LYS A 294 -12.86 -11.04 37.35
CA LYS A 294 -13.90 -10.01 37.41
C LYS A 294 -15.15 -10.52 38.15
N PRO A 295 -15.31 -10.23 39.45
CA PRO A 295 -16.37 -10.83 40.28
C PRO A 295 -17.80 -10.51 39.80
N ASP A 296 -17.98 -9.39 39.09
CA ASP A 296 -19.27 -8.96 38.58
C ASP A 296 -19.54 -9.35 37.14
N CYS A 297 -18.59 -10.05 36.48
CA CYS A 297 -18.75 -10.48 35.10
C CYS A 297 -19.58 -11.75 35.01
N ARG A 298 -20.85 -11.61 34.61
CA ARG A 298 -21.80 -12.74 34.48
C ARG A 298 -22.00 -13.14 32.99
N ILE A 299 -21.72 -12.25 32.07
CA ILE A 299 -21.98 -12.45 30.67
C ILE A 299 -20.77 -11.93 29.89
N VAL A 300 -20.25 -12.75 28.97
CA VAL A 300 -19.21 -12.41 28.04
C VAL A 300 -19.77 -12.49 26.61
N LEU A 301 -19.68 -11.40 25.88
CA LEU A 301 -20.12 -11.34 24.48
C LEU A 301 -18.90 -11.43 23.55
N ILE A 302 -18.90 -12.43 22.65
CA ILE A 302 -17.88 -12.63 21.63
C ILE A 302 -18.46 -12.22 20.28
N SER A 303 -17.93 -11.17 19.69
CA SER A 303 -18.36 -10.63 18.40
C SER A 303 -17.26 -10.79 17.34
N GLY A 304 -17.65 -10.95 16.09
CA GLY A 304 -16.75 -11.04 14.94
C GLY A 304 -17.50 -11.46 13.68
N PRO A 305 -16.88 -11.31 12.50
CA PRO A 305 -17.49 -11.71 11.22
C PRO A 305 -17.78 -13.20 11.14
N SER A 306 -18.54 -13.61 10.13
CA SER A 306 -18.76 -15.03 9.86
C SER A 306 -17.42 -15.74 9.61
N SER A 307 -17.31 -17.00 10.03
CA SER A 307 -16.09 -17.81 9.89
C SER A 307 -14.82 -17.26 10.57
N SER A 308 -14.95 -16.35 11.52
CA SER A 308 -13.81 -15.78 12.28
C SER A 308 -13.33 -16.65 13.46
N GLY A 309 -13.79 -17.87 13.58
CA GLY A 309 -13.37 -18.78 14.65
C GLY A 309 -13.99 -18.50 16.03
N LYS A 310 -15.07 -17.70 16.15
CA LYS A 310 -15.73 -17.38 17.42
C LYS A 310 -16.06 -18.60 18.27
N THR A 311 -16.61 -19.63 17.66
CA THR A 311 -16.98 -20.88 18.34
C THR A 311 -15.76 -21.65 18.86
N THR A 312 -14.66 -21.64 18.12
CA THR A 312 -13.38 -22.24 18.55
C THR A 312 -12.76 -21.45 19.70
N PHE A 313 -12.85 -20.13 19.62
CA PHE A 313 -12.35 -19.23 20.65
C PHE A 313 -13.12 -19.32 21.96
N SER A 314 -14.43 -19.64 21.92
CA SER A 314 -15.31 -19.70 23.11
C SER A 314 -15.25 -21.04 23.85
N LYS A 315 -14.61 -22.07 23.32
CA LYS A 315 -14.39 -23.36 23.95
C LYS A 315 -13.17 -23.38 24.83
#